data_47343d3b1b535e93498091988f151f40
#
_entry.id   47343d3b1b535e93498091988f151f40
#
_cell.length_a   1.000
_cell.length_b   1.000
_cell.length_c   1.000
_cell.angle_alpha   90.00
_cell.angle_beta   90.00
_cell.angle_gamma   90.00
#
_symmetry.space_group_name_H-M   'P 1'
#
loop_
_entity.id
_entity.type
_entity.pdbx_description
1 polymer ?
#
loop_
_entity_poly.entity_id
_entity_poly.type
_entity_poly.pdbx_seq_one_letter_code
_entity_poly.pdbx_strand_id
1 'polypeptide(L)'
;MKELFTLGDLYVSDFLKEDESPRHLPTELKLLLDDNGAVRLEKQPPLDTMWGRYWYRSGTNLTMRKELSDIVSSITNILKLKDNELWIDIAANDGTLLSYVPSNLIKIGIDPADDSFKKESEKHADLIIQNYFNADEFKKSK
;
A
#
# COMPACT_ATOMS: atom_id res chain seq x y z
N MET A 1 2.70 26.49 12.38
CA MET A 1 1.62 25.49 12.10
C MET A 1 0.38 25.86 12.89
N LYS A 2 -0.81 25.80 12.29
CA LYS A 2 -2.10 26.15 12.89
C LYS A 2 -2.98 24.90 12.99
N GLU A 3 -3.56 24.64 14.16
CA GLU A 3 -4.59 23.62 14.31
C GLU A 3 -5.83 24.01 13.51
N LEU A 4 -6.35 23.07 12.71
CA LEU A 4 -7.60 23.22 11.98
C LEU A 4 -8.78 22.67 12.79
N PHE A 5 -8.69 21.42 13.18
CA PHE A 5 -9.66 20.77 14.08
C PHE A 5 -9.09 19.45 14.60
N THR A 6 -9.74 18.91 15.62
CA THR A 6 -9.51 17.54 16.12
C THR A 6 -10.84 16.79 16.22
N LEU A 7 -10.79 15.50 15.94
CA LEU A 7 -11.87 14.55 16.24
C LEU A 7 -11.60 13.76 17.56
N GLY A 8 -10.56 14.15 18.29
CA GLY A 8 -10.14 13.45 19.50
C GLY A 8 -9.46 12.11 19.21
N ASP A 9 -9.45 11.25 20.21
CA ASP A 9 -8.81 9.94 20.14
C ASP A 9 -9.71 8.93 19.42
N LEU A 10 -9.20 8.38 18.32
CA LEU A 10 -9.90 7.39 17.51
C LEU A 10 -9.06 6.13 17.33
N TYR A 11 -9.73 4.99 17.30
CA TYR A 11 -9.12 3.75 16.87
C TYR A 11 -8.95 3.74 15.35
N VAL A 12 -7.85 3.16 14.88
CA VAL A 12 -7.68 2.90 13.44
C VAL A 12 -8.72 1.91 12.95
N SER A 13 -9.02 1.93 11.64
CA SER A 13 -9.99 1.02 11.04
C SER A 13 -9.63 -0.43 11.31
N ASP A 14 -10.55 -1.14 11.95
CA ASP A 14 -10.50 -2.60 12.11
C ASP A 14 -11.93 -3.14 12.14
N PHE A 15 -12.10 -4.40 11.81
CA PHE A 15 -13.37 -5.12 11.94
C PHE A 15 -13.30 -6.04 13.14
N LEU A 16 -13.91 -5.60 14.25
CA LEU A 16 -13.95 -6.36 15.49
C LEU A 16 -15.22 -7.20 15.56
N LYS A 17 -15.12 -8.39 16.14
CA LYS A 17 -16.28 -9.18 16.54
C LYS A 17 -16.84 -8.60 17.83
N GLU A 18 -18.07 -8.99 18.19
CA GLU A 18 -18.81 -8.47 19.35
C GLU A 18 -18.05 -8.64 20.68
N ASP A 19 -17.27 -9.72 20.78
CA ASP A 19 -16.47 -10.08 21.96
C ASP A 19 -14.98 -9.69 21.86
N GLU A 20 -14.60 -9.02 20.78
CA GLU A 20 -13.19 -8.67 20.48
C GLU A 20 -12.89 -7.22 20.93
N SER A 21 -11.84 -7.05 21.73
CA SER A 21 -11.37 -5.71 22.13
C SER A 21 -10.44 -5.12 21.07
N PRO A 22 -10.38 -3.78 20.95
CA PRO A 22 -9.40 -3.11 20.09
C PRO A 22 -7.97 -3.55 20.43
N ARG A 23 -7.16 -3.84 19.40
CA ARG A 23 -5.79 -4.36 19.56
C ARG A 23 -4.77 -3.30 19.87
N HIS A 24 -5.09 -2.06 19.58
CA HIS A 24 -4.19 -0.92 19.69
C HIS A 24 -4.83 0.19 20.49
N LEU A 25 -4.00 1.06 21.04
CA LEU A 25 -4.47 2.28 21.68
C LEU A 25 -5.00 3.26 20.62
N PRO A 26 -6.00 4.08 20.96
CA PRO A 26 -6.47 5.12 20.06
C PRO A 26 -5.37 6.16 19.82
N THR A 27 -5.43 6.80 18.67
CA THR A 27 -4.52 7.89 18.28
C THR A 27 -5.35 9.15 18.06
N GLU A 28 -4.87 10.29 18.55
CA GLU A 28 -5.54 11.57 18.34
C GLU A 28 -5.54 11.93 16.84
N LEU A 29 -6.73 12.09 16.28
CA LEU A 29 -6.90 12.56 14.93
C LEU A 29 -7.03 14.09 14.93
N LYS A 30 -5.88 14.77 14.84
CA LYS A 30 -5.77 16.22 14.77
C LYS A 30 -5.14 16.66 13.46
N LEU A 31 -5.79 17.60 12.77
CA LEU A 31 -5.30 18.19 11.53
C LEU A 31 -4.64 19.54 11.78
N LEU A 32 -3.46 19.69 11.22
CA LEU A 32 -2.68 20.91 11.22
C LEU A 32 -2.54 21.45 9.81
N LEU A 33 -2.62 22.78 9.70
CA LEU A 33 -2.19 23.54 8.51
C LEU A 33 -0.76 24.03 8.74
N ASP A 34 0.14 23.73 7.87
CA ASP A 34 1.48 24.27 7.93
C ASP A 34 1.63 25.57 7.10
N ASP A 35 2.81 26.20 7.19
CA ASP A 35 3.04 27.55 6.66
C ASP A 35 3.08 27.59 5.12
N ASN A 36 3.22 26.44 4.47
CA ASN A 36 3.17 26.29 3.01
C ASN A 36 1.76 25.89 2.48
N GLY A 37 0.76 25.82 3.36
CA GLY A 37 -0.62 25.48 3.02
C GLY A 37 -0.95 24.00 2.97
N ALA A 38 0.00 23.10 3.31
CA ALA A 38 -0.30 21.68 3.37
C ALA A 38 -1.05 21.32 4.66
N VAL A 39 -2.02 20.41 4.53
CA VAL A 39 -2.77 19.86 5.66
C VAL A 39 -2.18 18.48 6.00
N ARG A 40 -1.93 18.24 7.29
CA ARG A 40 -1.38 16.99 7.78
C ARG A 40 -1.92 16.60 9.14
N LEU A 41 -1.81 15.31 9.47
CA LEU A 41 -2.03 14.85 10.82
C LEU A 41 -0.89 15.32 11.74
N GLU A 42 -1.21 15.74 12.96
CA GLU A 42 -0.21 16.05 14.00
C GLU A 42 0.54 14.80 14.43
N LYS A 43 -0.21 13.71 14.65
CA LYS A 43 0.32 12.40 15.00
C LYS A 43 -0.11 11.38 13.95
N GLN A 44 0.81 10.52 13.56
CA GLN A 44 0.48 9.36 12.76
C GLN A 44 0.36 8.13 13.66
N PRO A 45 -0.66 7.27 13.48
CA PRO A 45 -0.71 6.01 14.18
C PRO A 45 0.50 5.15 13.77
N PRO A 46 0.97 4.25 14.64
CA PRO A 46 2.01 3.29 14.27
C PRO A 46 1.61 2.52 13.00
N LEU A 47 2.55 2.34 12.07
CA LEU A 47 2.28 1.77 10.75
C LEU A 47 1.66 0.36 10.81
N ASP A 48 2.14 -0.46 11.74
CA ASP A 48 1.65 -1.83 11.96
C ASP A 48 0.21 -1.89 12.45
N THR A 49 -0.29 -0.82 13.12
CA THR A 49 -1.71 -0.73 13.51
C THR A 49 -2.63 -0.50 12.31
N MET A 50 -2.11 0.08 11.23
CA MET A 50 -2.87 0.36 10.02
C MET A 50 -2.70 -0.74 8.96
N TRP A 51 -1.51 -1.27 8.80
CA TRP A 51 -1.14 -2.08 7.65
C TRP A 51 -0.74 -3.51 8.00
N GLY A 52 -0.35 -3.80 9.25
CA GLY A 52 0.07 -5.13 9.68
C GLY A 52 -1.03 -6.19 9.55
N ARG A 53 -2.31 -5.79 9.72
CA ARG A 53 -3.48 -6.62 9.44
C ARG A 53 -4.45 -5.86 8.54
N TYR A 54 -4.16 -5.89 7.28
CA TYR A 54 -4.97 -5.24 6.26
C TYR A 54 -6.02 -6.23 5.72
N TRP A 55 -7.17 -5.73 5.33
CA TRP A 55 -8.31 -6.56 4.89
C TRP A 55 -8.77 -6.26 3.46
N TYR A 56 -8.45 -5.06 2.94
CA TYR A 56 -8.85 -4.67 1.59
C TYR A 56 -7.94 -5.30 0.55
N ARG A 57 -8.57 -5.96 -0.46
CA ARG A 57 -7.89 -6.52 -1.63
C ARG A 57 -8.29 -5.78 -2.88
N SER A 58 -7.31 -5.30 -3.60
CA SER A 58 -7.50 -4.53 -4.84
C SER A 58 -8.24 -5.33 -5.90
N GLY A 59 -7.99 -6.63 -5.97
CA GLY A 59 -8.57 -7.53 -6.95
C GLY A 59 -10.05 -7.88 -6.75
N THR A 60 -10.66 -7.51 -5.62
CA THR A 60 -12.08 -7.83 -5.36
C THR A 60 -13.05 -6.89 -6.07
N ASN A 61 -12.63 -5.66 -6.37
CA ASN A 61 -13.47 -4.63 -6.96
C ASN A 61 -13.17 -4.45 -8.44
N LEU A 62 -14.19 -4.57 -9.28
CA LEU A 62 -14.03 -4.49 -10.74
C LEU A 62 -13.56 -3.10 -11.20
N THR A 63 -14.05 -2.03 -10.57
CA THR A 63 -13.62 -0.67 -10.86
C THR A 63 -12.14 -0.48 -10.55
N MET A 64 -11.68 -0.95 -9.38
CA MET A 64 -10.26 -0.90 -8.99
C MET A 64 -9.39 -1.68 -9.97
N ARG A 65 -9.80 -2.89 -10.34
CA ARG A 65 -9.07 -3.70 -11.35
C ARG A 65 -8.92 -2.95 -12.67
N LYS A 66 -9.98 -2.28 -13.13
CA LYS A 66 -9.93 -1.49 -14.34
C LYS A 66 -8.96 -0.31 -14.20
N GLU A 67 -9.04 0.45 -13.12
CA GLU A 67 -8.12 1.57 -12.86
C GLU A 67 -6.65 1.14 -12.83
N LEU A 68 -6.34 0.03 -12.15
CA LEU A 68 -4.99 -0.52 -12.11
C LEU A 68 -4.49 -0.96 -13.49
N SER A 69 -5.36 -1.58 -14.30
CA SER A 69 -5.05 -1.92 -15.69
C SER A 69 -4.81 -0.67 -16.54
N ASP A 70 -5.62 0.37 -16.37
CA ASP A 70 -5.48 1.63 -17.11
C ASP A 70 -4.19 2.38 -16.72
N ILE A 71 -3.77 2.32 -15.46
CA ILE A 71 -2.47 2.85 -15.00
C ILE A 71 -1.32 2.15 -15.72
N VAL A 72 -1.30 0.81 -15.71
CA VAL A 72 -0.24 0.05 -16.38
C VAL A 72 -0.22 0.35 -17.88
N SER A 73 -1.38 0.37 -18.53
CA SER A 73 -1.51 0.70 -19.96
C SER A 73 -0.99 2.11 -20.26
N SER A 74 -1.30 3.08 -19.42
CA SER A 74 -0.83 4.46 -19.57
C SER A 74 0.69 4.56 -19.48
N ILE A 75 1.28 3.91 -18.48
CA ILE A 75 2.74 3.90 -18.27
C ILE A 75 3.44 3.22 -19.46
N THR A 76 2.96 2.06 -19.89
CA THR A 76 3.55 1.32 -21.03
C THR A 76 3.43 2.06 -22.36
N ASN A 77 2.38 2.86 -22.53
CA ASN A 77 2.22 3.71 -23.71
C ASN A 77 3.18 4.93 -23.72
N ILE A 78 3.48 5.48 -22.54
CA ILE A 78 4.38 6.63 -22.40
C ILE A 78 5.85 6.19 -22.46
N LEU A 79 6.17 5.08 -21.80
CA LEU A 79 7.53 4.57 -21.68
C LEU A 79 7.77 3.46 -22.73
N LYS A 80 8.88 3.57 -23.46
CA LYS A 80 9.34 2.49 -24.35
C LYS A 80 10.13 1.48 -23.54
N LEU A 81 9.42 0.65 -22.79
CA LEU A 81 10.02 -0.36 -21.92
C LEU A 81 10.66 -1.47 -22.77
N LYS A 82 11.85 -1.90 -22.35
CA LYS A 82 12.61 -2.99 -22.97
C LYS A 82 12.44 -4.27 -22.16
N ASP A 83 12.73 -5.40 -22.80
CA ASP A 83 12.75 -6.69 -22.13
C ASP A 83 13.70 -6.69 -20.93
N ASN A 84 13.27 -7.31 -19.85
CA ASN A 84 13.98 -7.42 -18.58
C ASN A 84 14.20 -6.09 -17.82
N GLU A 85 13.54 -5.00 -18.23
CA GLU A 85 13.50 -3.81 -17.38
C GLU A 85 12.66 -4.09 -16.12
N LEU A 86 12.96 -3.34 -15.08
CA LEU A 86 12.41 -3.55 -13.76
C LEU A 86 11.13 -2.73 -13.55
N TRP A 87 10.04 -3.40 -13.17
CA TRP A 87 8.82 -2.78 -12.67
C TRP A 87 8.71 -3.00 -11.17
N ILE A 88 8.64 -1.92 -10.40
CA ILE A 88 8.47 -1.98 -8.95
C ILE A 88 7.11 -1.41 -8.58
N ASP A 89 6.32 -2.19 -7.86
CA ASP A 89 5.04 -1.79 -7.27
C ASP A 89 5.20 -1.66 -5.75
N ILE A 90 5.09 -0.44 -5.23
CA ILE A 90 5.18 -0.13 -3.80
C ILE A 90 3.77 -0.07 -3.23
N ALA A 91 3.50 -0.81 -2.16
CA ALA A 91 2.20 -1.14 -1.63
C ALA A 91 1.39 -2.01 -2.61
N ALA A 92 2.02 -3.10 -3.06
CA ALA A 92 1.52 -3.96 -4.12
C ALA A 92 0.23 -4.72 -3.76
N ASN A 93 -0.18 -4.71 -2.48
CA ASN A 93 -1.37 -5.36 -1.99
C ASN A 93 -1.44 -6.84 -2.40
N ASP A 94 -2.49 -7.29 -3.05
CA ASP A 94 -2.66 -8.66 -3.57
C ASP A 94 -2.01 -8.90 -4.94
N GLY A 95 -1.21 -7.95 -5.44
CA GLY A 95 -0.52 -8.05 -6.74
C GLY A 95 -1.40 -7.79 -7.96
N THR A 96 -2.62 -7.30 -7.78
CA THR A 96 -3.54 -7.07 -8.90
C THR A 96 -2.95 -6.15 -9.96
N LEU A 97 -2.24 -5.05 -9.60
CA LEU A 97 -1.56 -4.20 -10.56
C LEU A 97 -0.50 -4.99 -11.35
N LEU A 98 0.33 -5.76 -10.65
CA LEU A 98 1.39 -6.57 -11.25
C LEU A 98 0.88 -7.63 -12.23
N SER A 99 -0.38 -8.06 -12.08
CA SER A 99 -1.01 -8.98 -13.02
C SER A 99 -1.22 -8.40 -14.42
N TYR A 100 -1.28 -7.08 -14.55
CA TYR A 100 -1.42 -6.37 -15.83
C TYR A 100 -0.08 -5.95 -16.44
N VAL A 101 0.99 -5.97 -15.67
CA VAL A 101 2.34 -5.63 -16.15
C VAL A 101 2.81 -6.65 -17.17
N PRO A 102 3.37 -6.22 -18.32
CA PRO A 102 3.87 -7.11 -19.39
C PRO A 102 4.82 -8.18 -18.85
N SER A 103 4.69 -9.40 -19.39
CA SER A 103 5.47 -10.56 -18.93
C SER A 103 6.96 -10.54 -19.29
N ASN A 104 7.36 -9.64 -20.21
CA ASN A 104 8.75 -9.44 -20.58
C ASN A 104 9.52 -8.52 -19.61
N LEU A 105 8.84 -7.98 -18.58
CA LEU A 105 9.44 -7.15 -17.54
C LEU A 105 9.68 -7.98 -16.26
N ILE A 106 10.69 -7.58 -15.48
CA ILE A 106 10.92 -8.13 -14.15
C ILE A 106 10.03 -7.39 -13.14
N LYS A 107 9.16 -8.12 -12.46
CA LYS A 107 8.13 -7.56 -11.59
C LYS A 107 8.46 -7.77 -10.11
N ILE A 108 8.57 -6.67 -9.36
CA ILE A 108 8.81 -6.70 -7.91
C ILE A 108 7.66 -6.00 -7.22
N GLY A 109 7.03 -6.70 -6.27
CA GLY A 109 6.05 -6.13 -5.35
C GLY A 109 6.64 -5.94 -3.96
N ILE A 110 6.29 -4.84 -3.29
CA ILE A 110 6.69 -4.55 -1.92
C ILE A 110 5.44 -4.20 -1.13
N ASP A 111 5.10 -5.00 -0.11
CA ASP A 111 3.91 -4.77 0.72
C ASP A 111 4.10 -5.41 2.10
N PRO A 112 3.75 -4.72 3.22
CA PRO A 112 3.86 -5.27 4.56
C PRO A 112 2.72 -6.21 4.96
N ALA A 113 1.67 -6.34 4.14
CA ALA A 113 0.49 -7.14 4.45
C ALA A 113 0.84 -8.61 4.73
N ASP A 114 -0.07 -9.31 5.37
CA ASP A 114 0.12 -10.68 5.86
C ASP A 114 0.35 -11.72 4.73
N ASP A 115 0.71 -12.94 5.14
CA ASP A 115 1.03 -14.04 4.23
C ASP A 115 -0.07 -14.37 3.22
N SER A 116 -1.32 -14.02 3.50
CA SER A 116 -2.42 -14.27 2.56
C SER A 116 -2.36 -13.36 1.34
N PHE A 117 -1.91 -12.10 1.54
CA PHE A 117 -1.65 -11.16 0.45
C PHE A 117 -0.39 -11.55 -0.33
N LYS A 118 0.69 -11.90 0.38
CA LYS A 118 1.92 -12.36 -0.24
C LYS A 118 1.69 -13.53 -1.18
N LYS A 119 0.96 -14.56 -0.75
CA LYS A 119 0.62 -15.74 -1.57
C LYS A 119 -0.16 -15.40 -2.83
N GLU A 120 -0.95 -14.34 -2.81
CA GLU A 120 -1.67 -13.88 -4.01
C GLU A 120 -0.77 -13.09 -4.92
N SER A 121 -0.01 -12.14 -4.39
CA SER A 121 0.90 -11.31 -5.19
C SER A 121 2.05 -12.09 -5.82
N GLU A 122 2.55 -13.16 -5.17
CA GLU A 122 3.56 -14.09 -5.73
C GLU A 122 3.12 -14.77 -7.03
N LYS A 123 1.82 -14.83 -7.32
CA LYS A 123 1.31 -15.36 -8.59
C LYS A 123 1.54 -14.41 -9.78
N HIS A 124 1.85 -13.15 -9.48
CA HIS A 124 1.90 -12.05 -10.44
C HIS A 124 3.24 -11.32 -10.50
N ALA A 125 4.20 -11.70 -9.64
CA ALA A 125 5.50 -11.07 -9.52
C ALA A 125 6.64 -12.10 -9.52
N ASP A 126 7.82 -11.67 -9.94
CA ASP A 126 9.04 -12.47 -9.85
C ASP A 126 9.63 -12.43 -8.44
N LEU A 127 9.37 -11.35 -7.68
CA LEU A 127 9.79 -11.20 -6.30
C LEU A 127 8.76 -10.40 -5.51
N ILE A 128 8.42 -10.88 -4.30
CA ILE A 128 7.64 -10.13 -3.30
C ILE A 128 8.49 -9.90 -2.06
N ILE A 129 8.66 -8.64 -1.71
CA ILE A 129 9.29 -8.21 -0.46
C ILE A 129 8.19 -7.88 0.55
N GLN A 130 7.97 -8.77 1.52
CA GLN A 130 6.95 -8.60 2.55
C GLN A 130 7.49 -7.69 3.67
N ASN A 131 7.54 -6.40 3.38
CA ASN A 131 8.00 -5.38 4.31
C ASN A 131 7.47 -4.00 3.88
N TYR A 132 7.62 -3.00 4.74
CA TYR A 132 7.49 -1.61 4.34
C TYR A 132 8.58 -1.25 3.34
N PHE A 133 8.25 -0.38 2.38
CA PHE A 133 9.26 0.07 1.42
C PHE A 133 10.43 0.74 2.14
N ASN A 134 11.61 0.21 1.87
CA ASN A 134 12.88 0.75 2.34
C ASN A 134 13.92 0.52 1.24
N ALA A 135 14.59 1.59 0.83
CA ALA A 135 15.59 1.52 -0.24
C ALA A 135 16.75 0.56 0.09
N ASP A 136 17.09 0.42 1.37
CA ASP A 136 18.16 -0.49 1.80
C ASP A 136 17.73 -1.94 1.75
N GLU A 137 16.49 -2.26 2.10
CA GLU A 137 15.92 -3.61 1.93
C GLU A 137 15.84 -3.99 0.45
N PHE A 138 15.41 -3.06 -0.40
CA PHE A 138 15.40 -3.29 -1.84
C PHE A 138 16.79 -3.54 -2.41
N LYS A 139 17.84 -2.83 -1.96
CA LYS A 139 19.23 -3.07 -2.40
C LYS A 139 19.77 -4.42 -1.98
N LYS A 140 19.37 -4.93 -0.79
CA LYS A 140 19.79 -6.25 -0.30
C LYS A 140 19.11 -7.41 -1.04
N SER A 141 17.96 -7.19 -1.66
CA SER A 141 17.20 -8.20 -2.40
C SER A 141 17.72 -8.43 -3.83
N LYS A 142 18.66 -7.60 -4.30
CA LYS A 142 19.38 -7.76 -5.56
C LYS A 142 20.60 -8.66 -5.40
#